data_a63e43e67d064287884ba3290a6e230a
#
_entry.id   a63e43e67d064287884ba3290a6e230a
#
_cell.length_a   1.000
_cell.length_b   1.000
_cell.length_c   1.000
_cell.angle_alpha   90.00
_cell.angle_beta   90.00
_cell.angle_gamma   90.00
#
_symmetry.space_group_name_H-M   'P 1'
#
loop_
_entity.id
_entity.type
_entity.pdbx_description
1 polymer ?
#
loop_
_entity_poly.entity_id
_entity_poly.type
_entity_poly.pdbx_seq_one_letter_code
_entity_poly.pdbx_strand_id
1 'polypeptide(L)'
;NLCKGDDLLYHITRLEGIYQGLQNGEFPVRINPLQSGGYGNLSPTMYPSLFLYPVAILRFFGVSAMLCYKVLLTAMNIATAFLSFYAVRAITGSEKSAWLMSVLYTFATYRLTNLYYRAALGESLAMVFLPLLLWGTYEIFYGQEKKWFLMVLGVTGVLESHVLSFEMCLIFLGIEGILWLIHSIAIKRENIKSRIMALLKAVF
;
A
#
# COMPACT_ATOMS: atom_id res chain seq x y z
N ASN A 1 -11.62 -0.68 -22.47
CA ASN A 1 -10.43 -1.48 -22.76
C ASN A 1 -9.28 -0.96 -21.91
N LEU A 2 -8.71 -1.82 -21.04
CA LEU A 2 -7.41 -1.55 -20.44
C LEU A 2 -6.38 -1.63 -21.56
N CYS A 3 -5.42 -0.69 -21.60
CA CYS A 3 -4.29 -0.79 -22.50
C CYS A 3 -3.54 -2.11 -22.21
N LYS A 4 -2.84 -2.65 -23.21
CA LYS A 4 -1.90 -3.74 -22.97
C LYS A 4 -0.76 -3.19 -22.11
N GLY A 5 -0.96 -3.17 -20.78
CA GLY A 5 0.09 -2.77 -19.85
C GLY A 5 1.17 -3.85 -19.76
N ASP A 6 2.40 -3.43 -19.46
CA ASP A 6 3.57 -4.33 -19.43
C ASP A 6 3.34 -5.52 -18.50
N ASP A 7 2.79 -5.30 -17.29
CA ASP A 7 2.58 -6.31 -16.27
C ASP A 7 1.12 -6.82 -16.16
N LEU A 8 0.21 -6.36 -17.03
CA LEU A 8 -1.23 -6.66 -16.91
C LEU A 8 -1.50 -8.18 -16.94
N LEU A 9 -0.92 -8.89 -17.90
CA LEU A 9 -1.12 -10.33 -18.05
C LEU A 9 -0.58 -11.07 -16.82
N TYR A 10 0.57 -10.67 -16.31
CA TYR A 10 1.18 -11.22 -15.12
C TYR A 10 0.24 -11.11 -13.90
N HIS A 11 -0.35 -9.94 -13.66
CA HIS A 11 -1.26 -9.74 -12.52
C HIS A 11 -2.61 -10.45 -12.69
N ILE A 12 -3.13 -10.57 -13.92
CA ILE A 12 -4.33 -11.35 -14.18
C ILE A 12 -4.07 -12.84 -13.96
N THR A 13 -2.92 -13.37 -14.39
CA THR A 13 -2.57 -14.77 -14.13
C THR A 13 -2.31 -15.04 -12.64
N ARG A 14 -1.77 -14.08 -11.89
CA ARG A 14 -1.68 -14.18 -10.42
C ARG A 14 -3.05 -14.29 -9.76
N LEU A 15 -3.98 -13.42 -10.15
CA LEU A 15 -5.35 -13.42 -9.62
C LEU A 15 -6.05 -14.75 -9.92
N GLU A 16 -5.93 -15.23 -11.15
CA GLU A 16 -6.51 -16.52 -11.57
C GLU A 16 -5.86 -17.71 -10.87
N GLY A 17 -4.54 -17.68 -10.66
CA GLY A 17 -3.82 -18.70 -9.89
C GLY A 17 -4.25 -18.77 -8.44
N ILE A 18 -4.50 -17.59 -7.78
CA ILE A 18 -5.06 -17.54 -6.44
C ILE A 18 -6.47 -18.17 -6.41
N TYR A 19 -7.32 -17.83 -7.37
CA TYR A 19 -8.65 -18.42 -7.47
C TYR A 19 -8.59 -19.95 -7.60
N GLN A 20 -7.74 -20.50 -8.48
CA GLN A 20 -7.56 -21.93 -8.63
C GLN A 20 -7.01 -22.61 -7.38
N GLY A 21 -6.02 -22.01 -6.71
CA GLY A 21 -5.52 -22.52 -5.44
C GLY A 21 -6.62 -22.58 -4.38
N LEU A 22 -7.42 -21.52 -4.24
CA LEU A 22 -8.57 -21.50 -3.33
C LEU A 22 -9.62 -22.56 -3.68
N GLN A 23 -9.89 -22.83 -4.97
CA GLN A 23 -10.78 -23.92 -5.39
C GLN A 23 -10.27 -25.29 -4.95
N ASN A 24 -8.95 -25.48 -4.93
CA ASN A 24 -8.29 -26.70 -4.47
C ASN A 24 -8.17 -26.78 -2.94
N GLY A 25 -8.68 -25.80 -2.19
CA GLY A 25 -8.60 -25.75 -0.72
C GLY A 25 -7.25 -25.25 -0.19
N GLU A 26 -6.39 -24.67 -1.04
CA GLU A 26 -5.10 -24.12 -0.64
C GLU A 26 -5.27 -22.70 -0.07
N PHE A 27 -4.80 -22.49 1.18
CA PHE A 27 -4.68 -21.16 1.79
C PHE A 27 -3.56 -21.14 2.82
N PRO A 28 -2.62 -20.21 2.73
CA PRO A 28 -2.38 -19.29 1.60
C PRO A 28 -1.87 -20.02 0.35
N VAL A 29 -2.25 -19.52 -0.83
CA VAL A 29 -1.79 -20.05 -2.11
C VAL A 29 -0.31 -19.69 -2.33
N ARG A 30 0.56 -20.69 -2.39
CA ARG A 30 2.02 -20.52 -2.46
C ARG A 30 2.60 -20.70 -3.85
N ILE A 31 1.91 -21.48 -4.68
CA ILE A 31 2.33 -21.77 -6.05
C ILE A 31 1.26 -21.28 -7.01
N ASN A 32 1.66 -20.53 -8.04
CA ASN A 32 0.75 -20.20 -9.14
C ASN A 32 0.88 -21.25 -10.25
N PRO A 33 -0.12 -22.13 -10.42
CA PRO A 33 -0.03 -23.24 -11.38
C PRO A 33 -0.09 -22.80 -12.84
N LEU A 34 -0.54 -21.58 -13.12
CA LEU A 34 -0.74 -21.06 -14.48
C LEU A 34 0.53 -20.47 -15.10
N GLN A 35 1.61 -20.37 -14.35
CA GLN A 35 2.86 -19.80 -14.83
C GLN A 35 3.87 -20.90 -15.21
N SER A 36 4.95 -20.50 -15.89
CA SER A 36 6.04 -21.39 -16.30
C SER A 36 5.57 -22.61 -17.12
N GLY A 37 4.64 -22.39 -18.07
CA GLY A 37 4.16 -23.47 -18.94
C GLY A 37 3.38 -24.58 -18.22
N GLY A 38 2.81 -24.29 -17.05
CA GLY A 38 2.05 -25.25 -16.23
C GLY A 38 2.87 -25.96 -15.15
N TYR A 39 4.19 -25.70 -15.07
CA TYR A 39 5.03 -26.24 -13.98
C TYR A 39 4.84 -25.50 -12.66
N GLY A 40 4.19 -24.34 -12.69
CA GLY A 40 3.99 -23.49 -11.52
C GLY A 40 5.14 -22.54 -11.26
N ASN A 41 4.84 -21.52 -10.42
CA ASN A 41 5.79 -20.48 -10.03
C ASN A 41 5.55 -20.09 -8.58
N LEU A 42 6.62 -19.84 -7.84
CA LEU A 42 6.59 -19.40 -6.43
C LEU A 42 6.32 -17.91 -6.27
N SER A 43 5.85 -17.20 -7.30
CA SER A 43 5.57 -15.77 -7.23
C SER A 43 4.64 -15.37 -6.08
N PRO A 44 3.62 -16.17 -5.66
CA PRO A 44 2.79 -15.82 -4.51
C PRO A 44 3.55 -15.79 -3.17
N THR A 45 4.70 -16.45 -3.06
CA THR A 45 5.54 -16.42 -1.85
C THR A 45 6.55 -15.28 -1.86
N MET A 46 6.94 -14.82 -3.04
CA MET A 46 7.96 -13.78 -3.22
C MET A 46 7.35 -12.38 -3.42
N TYR A 47 6.12 -12.32 -3.88
CA TYR A 47 5.42 -11.08 -4.18
C TYR A 47 4.11 -11.01 -3.37
N PRO A 48 3.90 -9.97 -2.54
CA PRO A 48 2.73 -9.87 -1.68
C PRO A 48 1.42 -10.00 -2.46
N SER A 49 0.50 -10.81 -1.96
CA SER A 49 -0.74 -11.15 -2.66
C SER A 49 -2.01 -10.85 -1.84
N LEU A 50 -1.88 -10.29 -0.64
CA LEU A 50 -2.98 -10.07 0.29
C LEU A 50 -4.17 -9.38 -0.37
N PHE A 51 -3.93 -8.29 -1.10
CA PHE A 51 -4.99 -7.49 -1.73
C PHE A 51 -5.59 -8.11 -2.99
N LEU A 52 -5.03 -9.20 -3.49
CA LEU A 52 -5.62 -9.96 -4.60
C LEU A 52 -6.68 -10.96 -4.13
N TYR A 53 -6.60 -11.46 -2.88
CA TYR A 53 -7.57 -12.43 -2.35
C TYR A 53 -9.01 -11.93 -2.38
N PRO A 54 -9.36 -10.70 -1.91
CA PRO A 54 -10.74 -10.22 -1.94
C PRO A 54 -11.35 -10.22 -3.34
N VAL A 55 -10.55 -9.84 -4.35
CA VAL A 55 -11.05 -9.82 -5.73
C VAL A 55 -10.99 -11.19 -6.41
N ALA A 56 -10.10 -12.09 -5.99
CA ALA A 56 -10.10 -13.49 -6.41
C ALA A 56 -11.34 -14.24 -5.93
N ILE A 57 -11.87 -13.90 -4.75
CA ILE A 57 -13.13 -14.47 -4.24
C ILE A 57 -14.31 -14.11 -5.15
N LEU A 58 -14.30 -12.97 -5.83
CA LEU A 58 -15.37 -12.62 -6.78
C LEU A 58 -15.44 -13.59 -7.96
N ARG A 59 -14.36 -14.33 -8.28
CA ARG A 59 -14.34 -15.37 -9.31
C ARG A 59 -15.30 -16.51 -9.01
N PHE A 60 -15.53 -16.83 -7.73
CA PHE A 60 -16.51 -17.86 -7.31
C PHE A 60 -17.96 -17.50 -7.68
N PHE A 61 -18.23 -16.22 -7.89
CA PHE A 61 -19.54 -15.71 -8.32
C PHE A 61 -19.62 -15.53 -9.85
N GLY A 62 -18.69 -16.11 -10.62
CA GLY A 62 -18.69 -16.05 -12.08
C GLY A 62 -18.14 -14.72 -12.67
N VAL A 63 -17.62 -13.82 -11.84
CA VAL A 63 -17.04 -12.55 -12.31
C VAL A 63 -15.75 -12.85 -13.08
N SER A 64 -15.55 -12.26 -14.28
CA SER A 64 -14.33 -12.48 -15.05
C SER A 64 -13.08 -11.91 -14.36
N ALA A 65 -11.91 -12.55 -14.55
CA ALA A 65 -10.65 -12.08 -13.96
C ALA A 65 -10.33 -10.62 -14.33
N MET A 66 -10.63 -10.23 -15.57
CA MET A 66 -10.49 -8.84 -16.03
C MET A 66 -11.39 -7.87 -15.27
N LEU A 67 -12.63 -8.27 -14.95
CA LEU A 67 -13.54 -7.42 -14.17
C LEU A 67 -13.10 -7.35 -12.70
N CYS A 68 -12.64 -8.46 -12.11
CA CYS A 68 -12.03 -8.47 -10.77
C CYS A 68 -10.85 -7.50 -10.68
N TYR A 69 -9.98 -7.51 -11.68
CA TYR A 69 -8.85 -6.57 -11.76
C TYR A 69 -9.32 -5.11 -11.84
N LYS A 70 -10.34 -4.79 -12.65
CA LYS A 70 -10.93 -3.45 -12.71
C LYS A 70 -11.55 -3.01 -11.40
N VAL A 71 -12.23 -3.91 -10.70
CA VAL A 71 -12.78 -3.65 -9.35
C VAL A 71 -11.66 -3.29 -8.39
N LEU A 72 -10.54 -4.01 -8.42
CA LEU A 72 -9.36 -3.70 -7.61
C LEU A 72 -8.81 -2.30 -7.92
N LEU A 73 -8.62 -1.95 -9.19
CA LEU A 73 -8.13 -0.62 -9.58
C LEU A 73 -9.09 0.49 -9.12
N THR A 74 -10.40 0.26 -9.20
CA THR A 74 -11.41 1.22 -8.73
C THR A 74 -11.32 1.41 -7.22
N ALA A 75 -11.24 0.30 -6.46
CA ALA A 75 -11.07 0.33 -5.02
C ALA A 75 -9.78 1.07 -4.61
N MET A 76 -8.67 0.83 -5.31
CA MET A 76 -7.40 1.53 -5.10
C MET A 76 -7.53 3.05 -5.31
N ASN A 77 -8.21 3.49 -6.38
CA ASN A 77 -8.41 4.92 -6.64
C ASN A 77 -9.26 5.58 -5.54
N ILE A 78 -10.34 4.93 -5.14
CA ILE A 78 -11.21 5.41 -4.06
C ILE A 78 -10.41 5.48 -2.75
N ALA A 79 -9.72 4.41 -2.37
CA ALA A 79 -8.91 4.37 -1.15
C ALA A 79 -7.82 5.43 -1.15
N THR A 80 -7.13 5.65 -2.29
CA THR A 80 -6.11 6.71 -2.42
C THR A 80 -6.70 8.09 -2.15
N ALA A 81 -7.86 8.40 -2.76
CA ALA A 81 -8.51 9.69 -2.58
C ALA A 81 -8.92 9.91 -1.11
N PHE A 82 -9.50 8.91 -0.47
CA PHE A 82 -9.89 8.99 0.94
C PHE A 82 -8.68 9.12 1.87
N LEU A 83 -7.70 8.22 1.75
CA LEU A 83 -6.54 8.22 2.64
C LEU A 83 -5.71 9.50 2.51
N SER A 84 -5.50 10.00 1.28
CA SER A 84 -4.79 11.25 1.08
C SER A 84 -5.57 12.46 1.60
N PHE A 85 -6.90 12.49 1.43
CA PHE A 85 -7.74 13.54 2.01
C PHE A 85 -7.63 13.59 3.53
N TYR A 86 -7.83 12.47 4.21
CA TYR A 86 -7.80 12.44 5.67
C TYR A 86 -6.41 12.68 6.24
N ALA A 87 -5.36 12.17 5.59
CA ALA A 87 -3.98 12.42 5.99
C ALA A 87 -3.65 13.92 5.92
N VAL A 88 -3.92 14.57 4.79
CA VAL A 88 -3.64 16.01 4.64
C VAL A 88 -4.51 16.85 5.57
N ARG A 89 -5.79 16.51 5.73
CA ARG A 89 -6.67 17.20 6.68
C ARG A 89 -6.14 17.11 8.12
N ALA A 90 -5.67 15.94 8.53
CA ALA A 90 -5.13 15.74 9.87
C ALA A 90 -3.83 16.53 10.11
N ILE A 91 -2.96 16.59 9.09
CA ILE A 91 -1.66 17.27 9.17
C ILE A 91 -1.83 18.80 9.10
N THR A 92 -2.69 19.31 8.21
CA THR A 92 -2.79 20.75 7.93
C THR A 92 -3.94 21.45 8.64
N GLY A 93 -4.94 20.70 9.12
CA GLY A 93 -6.19 21.25 9.67
C GLY A 93 -7.10 21.91 8.63
N SER A 94 -6.75 21.88 7.34
CA SER A 94 -7.43 22.61 6.26
C SER A 94 -8.17 21.66 5.31
N GLU A 95 -9.48 21.78 5.22
CA GLU A 95 -10.28 21.01 4.25
C GLU A 95 -9.96 21.36 2.80
N LYS A 96 -9.72 22.64 2.52
CA LYS A 96 -9.37 23.08 1.16
C LYS A 96 -8.06 22.47 0.70
N SER A 97 -7.03 22.48 1.57
CA SER A 97 -5.76 21.82 1.29
C SER A 97 -5.92 20.31 1.12
N ALA A 98 -6.76 19.68 1.95
CA ALA A 98 -7.03 18.25 1.88
C ALA A 98 -7.68 17.85 0.53
N TRP A 99 -8.69 18.59 0.09
CA TRP A 99 -9.31 18.37 -1.22
C TRP A 99 -8.33 18.56 -2.37
N LEU A 100 -7.60 19.67 -2.38
CA LEU A 100 -6.64 19.96 -3.43
C LEU A 100 -5.56 18.87 -3.52
N MET A 101 -4.93 18.54 -2.40
CA MET A 101 -3.84 17.57 -2.37
C MET A 101 -4.33 16.14 -2.65
N SER A 102 -5.54 15.78 -2.22
CA SER A 102 -6.14 14.49 -2.54
C SER A 102 -6.34 14.32 -4.05
N VAL A 103 -6.85 15.35 -4.72
CA VAL A 103 -7.02 15.35 -6.18
C VAL A 103 -5.64 15.26 -6.87
N LEU A 104 -4.70 16.14 -6.50
CA LEU A 104 -3.36 16.16 -7.10
C LEU A 104 -2.63 14.83 -6.91
N TYR A 105 -2.71 14.23 -5.74
CA TYR A 105 -2.07 12.94 -5.46
C TYR A 105 -2.73 11.79 -6.22
N THR A 106 -4.07 11.73 -6.21
CA THR A 106 -4.83 10.67 -6.90
C THR A 106 -4.61 10.69 -8.40
N PHE A 107 -4.52 11.89 -8.99
CA PHE A 107 -4.31 12.08 -10.43
C PHE A 107 -2.86 12.41 -10.80
N ALA A 108 -1.89 12.19 -9.89
CA ALA A 108 -0.48 12.38 -10.21
C ALA A 108 -0.08 11.54 -11.43
N THR A 109 0.61 12.15 -12.38
CA THR A 109 0.97 11.53 -13.68
C THR A 109 1.71 10.21 -13.49
N TYR A 110 2.68 10.16 -12.57
CA TYR A 110 3.43 8.96 -12.27
C TYR A 110 2.51 7.81 -11.78
N ARG A 111 1.57 8.11 -10.89
CA ARG A 111 0.61 7.13 -10.40
C ARG A 111 -0.31 6.62 -11.51
N LEU A 112 -0.83 7.51 -12.35
CA LEU A 112 -1.68 7.11 -13.48
C LEU A 112 -0.91 6.27 -14.51
N THR A 113 0.35 6.61 -14.78
CA THR A 113 1.22 5.83 -15.65
C THR A 113 1.43 4.41 -15.11
N ASN A 114 1.68 4.27 -13.82
CA ASN A 114 1.84 2.96 -13.17
C ASN A 114 0.54 2.14 -13.21
N LEU A 115 -0.61 2.78 -12.95
CA LEU A 115 -1.91 2.08 -12.93
C LEU A 115 -2.37 1.62 -14.31
N TYR A 116 -2.27 2.50 -15.32
CA TYR A 116 -3.00 2.31 -16.57
C TYR A 116 -2.09 2.00 -17.75
N TYR A 117 -0.84 2.42 -17.73
CA TYR A 117 0.12 2.18 -18.81
C TYR A 117 1.04 1.01 -18.49
N ARG A 118 1.76 1.05 -17.38
CA ARG A 118 2.66 -0.04 -16.96
C ARG A 118 1.91 -1.24 -16.37
N ALA A 119 0.76 -1.00 -15.76
CA ALA A 119 0.03 -1.95 -14.93
C ALA A 119 0.90 -2.49 -13.76
N ALA A 120 1.78 -1.66 -13.20
CA ALA A 120 2.64 -1.98 -12.06
C ALA A 120 1.82 -2.02 -10.77
N LEU A 121 1.05 -3.09 -10.58
CA LEU A 121 0.03 -3.22 -9.54
C LEU A 121 0.60 -3.05 -8.14
N GLY A 122 1.71 -3.70 -7.82
CA GLY A 122 2.29 -3.67 -6.47
C GLY A 122 2.74 -2.27 -6.06
N GLU A 123 3.47 -1.58 -6.94
CA GLU A 123 3.90 -0.21 -6.73
C GLU A 123 2.70 0.75 -6.60
N SER A 124 1.71 0.60 -7.48
CA SER A 124 0.47 1.38 -7.44
C SER A 124 -0.33 1.14 -6.16
N LEU A 125 -0.33 -0.09 -5.66
CA LEU A 125 -0.99 -0.47 -4.42
C LEU A 125 -0.25 0.12 -3.21
N ALA A 126 1.09 0.10 -3.20
CA ALA A 126 1.88 0.73 -2.15
C ALA A 126 1.58 2.24 -2.05
N MET A 127 1.38 2.93 -3.19
CA MET A 127 1.01 4.34 -3.23
C MET A 127 -0.33 4.64 -2.53
N VAL A 128 -1.24 3.67 -2.41
CA VAL A 128 -2.49 3.83 -1.65
C VAL A 128 -2.20 4.09 -0.18
N PHE A 129 -1.16 3.44 0.37
CA PHE A 129 -0.84 3.47 1.80
C PHE A 129 0.19 4.53 2.20
N LEU A 130 0.90 5.15 1.24
CA LEU A 130 1.86 6.21 1.55
C LEU A 130 1.25 7.41 2.30
N PRO A 131 0.05 7.92 1.96
CA PRO A 131 -0.58 8.98 2.75
C PRO A 131 -0.87 8.57 4.20
N LEU A 132 -1.26 7.31 4.42
CA LEU A 132 -1.52 6.78 5.75
C LEU A 132 -0.22 6.65 6.56
N LEU A 133 0.85 6.18 5.92
CA LEU A 133 2.18 6.11 6.51
C LEU A 133 2.68 7.50 6.94
N LEU A 134 2.55 8.50 6.06
CA LEU A 134 2.91 9.88 6.34
C LEU A 134 2.09 10.44 7.51
N TRP A 135 0.78 10.18 7.54
CA TRP A 135 -0.06 10.61 8.66
C TRP A 135 0.36 9.97 9.98
N GLY A 136 0.59 8.65 9.99
CA GLY A 136 1.06 7.94 11.18
C GLY A 136 2.40 8.48 11.70
N THR A 137 3.35 8.73 10.80
CA THR A 137 4.65 9.32 11.13
C THR A 137 4.49 10.73 11.72
N TYR A 138 3.65 11.56 11.10
CA TYR A 138 3.34 12.89 11.63
C TYR A 138 2.76 12.83 13.05
N GLU A 139 1.81 11.93 13.31
CA GLU A 139 1.19 11.78 14.62
C GLU A 139 2.20 11.35 15.70
N ILE A 140 3.12 10.45 15.36
CA ILE A 140 4.17 10.03 16.29
C ILE A 140 5.14 11.18 16.59
N PHE A 141 5.59 11.91 15.58
CA PHE A 141 6.65 12.91 15.77
C PHE A 141 6.12 14.29 16.19
N TYR A 142 4.95 14.70 15.72
CA TYR A 142 4.46 16.08 15.90
C TYR A 142 3.05 16.15 16.48
N GLY A 143 2.23 15.13 16.28
CA GLY A 143 0.83 15.08 16.71
C GLY A 143 0.64 14.29 18.01
N GLN A 144 -0.30 13.34 17.97
CA GLN A 144 -0.72 12.50 19.09
C GLN A 144 -0.05 11.11 18.97
N GLU A 145 1.01 10.87 19.73
CA GLU A 145 1.76 9.61 19.69
C GLU A 145 0.91 8.36 20.01
N LYS A 146 -0.25 8.53 20.62
CA LYS A 146 -1.22 7.45 20.86
C LYS A 146 -1.81 6.87 19.58
N LYS A 147 -1.72 7.58 18.46
CA LYS A 147 -2.17 7.14 17.14
C LYS A 147 -1.10 6.38 16.35
N TRP A 148 -0.10 5.82 17.03
CA TRP A 148 0.98 5.02 16.43
C TRP A 148 0.49 3.92 15.50
N PHE A 149 -0.72 3.38 15.74
CA PHE A 149 -1.33 2.34 14.91
C PHE A 149 -1.55 2.77 13.44
N LEU A 150 -1.67 4.08 13.16
CA LEU A 150 -1.77 4.58 11.77
C LEU A 150 -0.47 4.30 11.00
N MET A 151 0.69 4.45 11.67
CA MET A 151 1.97 4.09 11.06
C MET A 151 2.06 2.58 10.82
N VAL A 152 1.62 1.74 11.77
CA VAL A 152 1.55 0.28 11.57
C VAL A 152 0.72 -0.07 10.34
N LEU A 153 -0.49 0.47 10.23
CA LEU A 153 -1.37 0.22 9.09
C LEU A 153 -0.73 0.69 7.77
N GLY A 154 -0.07 1.85 7.77
CA GLY A 154 0.65 2.37 6.61
C GLY A 154 1.83 1.47 6.20
N VAL A 155 2.69 1.12 7.15
CA VAL A 155 3.86 0.25 6.94
C VAL A 155 3.42 -1.13 6.45
N THR A 156 2.45 -1.76 7.13
CA THR A 156 1.92 -3.07 6.74
C THR A 156 1.28 -3.02 5.36
N GLY A 157 0.48 -1.97 5.09
CA GLY A 157 -0.13 -1.79 3.78
C GLY A 157 0.90 -1.69 2.65
N VAL A 158 2.00 -0.95 2.86
CA VAL A 158 3.10 -0.88 1.88
C VAL A 158 3.82 -2.21 1.74
N LEU A 159 4.13 -2.89 2.86
CA LEU A 159 4.80 -4.20 2.85
C LEU A 159 3.99 -5.24 2.08
N GLU A 160 2.69 -5.35 2.36
CA GLU A 160 1.76 -6.29 1.71
C GLU A 160 1.38 -5.88 0.27
N SER A 161 1.93 -4.77 -0.21
CA SER A 161 1.76 -4.29 -1.59
C SER A 161 3.01 -4.52 -2.43
N HIS A 162 4.18 -4.02 -1.96
CA HIS A 162 5.41 -3.99 -2.77
C HIS A 162 6.66 -3.90 -1.89
N VAL A 163 7.47 -4.96 -1.88
CA VAL A 163 8.65 -5.09 -1.00
C VAL A 163 9.67 -3.98 -1.24
N LEU A 164 9.99 -3.64 -2.49
CA LEU A 164 10.95 -2.56 -2.78
C LEU A 164 10.45 -1.20 -2.29
N SER A 165 9.15 -0.90 -2.43
CA SER A 165 8.58 0.34 -1.88
C SER A 165 8.65 0.35 -0.36
N PHE A 166 8.45 -0.80 0.28
CA PHE A 166 8.60 -0.94 1.72
C PHE A 166 10.05 -0.65 2.17
N GLU A 167 11.05 -1.23 1.51
CA GLU A 167 12.47 -0.97 1.81
C GLU A 167 12.82 0.52 1.68
N MET A 168 12.36 1.17 0.60
CA MET A 168 12.52 2.61 0.42
C MET A 168 11.85 3.40 1.56
N CYS A 169 10.63 3.05 1.95
CA CYS A 169 9.94 3.70 3.06
C CYS A 169 10.70 3.54 4.37
N LEU A 170 11.27 2.36 4.66
CA LEU A 170 12.09 2.16 5.87
C LEU A 170 13.32 3.07 5.90
N ILE A 171 14.00 3.24 4.76
CA ILE A 171 15.14 4.17 4.66
C ILE A 171 14.71 5.59 4.96
N PHE A 172 13.63 6.07 4.34
CA PHE A 172 13.10 7.42 4.58
C PHE A 172 12.67 7.63 6.02
N LEU A 173 11.93 6.66 6.61
CA LEU A 173 11.52 6.72 8.01
C LEU A 173 12.72 6.72 8.96
N GLY A 174 13.77 5.96 8.65
CA GLY A 174 15.01 5.95 9.42
C GLY A 174 15.70 7.33 9.41
N ILE A 175 15.85 7.92 8.22
CA ILE A 175 16.42 9.27 8.06
C ILE A 175 15.57 10.31 8.79
N GLU A 176 14.27 10.29 8.60
CA GLU A 176 13.34 11.23 9.26
C GLU A 176 13.38 11.08 10.79
N GLY A 177 13.40 9.85 11.29
CA GLY A 177 13.51 9.57 12.72
C GLY A 177 14.81 10.11 13.33
N ILE A 178 15.94 9.94 12.64
CA ILE A 178 17.25 10.47 13.08
C ILE A 178 17.21 12.00 13.10
N LEU A 179 16.76 12.64 12.02
CA LEU A 179 16.66 14.10 11.94
C LEU A 179 15.72 14.66 13.01
N TRP A 180 14.57 14.03 13.22
CA TRP A 180 13.64 14.39 14.27
C TRP A 180 14.27 14.28 15.67
N LEU A 181 15.02 13.20 15.94
CA LEU A 181 15.68 12.98 17.22
C LEU A 181 16.75 14.04 17.49
N ILE A 182 17.62 14.32 16.52
CA ILE A 182 18.67 15.35 16.61
C ILE A 182 18.02 16.71 16.90
N HIS A 183 16.99 17.10 16.15
CA HIS A 183 16.26 18.34 16.36
C HIS A 183 15.62 18.40 17.73
N SER A 184 14.94 17.31 18.16
CA SER A 184 14.26 17.24 19.45
C SER A 184 15.21 17.38 20.64
N ILE A 185 16.41 16.80 20.55
CA ILE A 185 17.46 16.95 21.58
C ILE A 185 17.98 18.39 21.59
N ALA A 186 18.24 18.97 20.41
CA ALA A 186 18.76 20.34 20.30
C ALA A 186 17.84 21.39 20.93
N ILE A 187 16.53 21.25 20.77
CA ILE A 187 15.53 22.15 21.34
C ILE A 187 15.05 21.75 22.75
N LYS A 188 15.67 20.72 23.35
CA LYS A 188 15.27 20.17 24.67
C LYS A 188 13.78 19.85 24.75
N ARG A 189 13.23 19.20 23.72
CA ARG A 189 11.81 18.88 23.62
C ARG A 189 11.38 17.95 24.75
N GLU A 190 10.24 18.22 25.34
CA GLU A 190 9.59 17.31 26.28
C GLU A 190 8.99 16.10 25.53
N ASN A 191 8.78 14.99 26.26
CA ASN A 191 8.13 13.77 25.74
C ASN A 191 8.88 12.99 24.64
N ILE A 192 10.19 13.21 24.47
CA ILE A 192 10.99 12.40 23.50
C ILE A 192 10.85 10.90 23.80
N LYS A 193 10.91 10.51 25.09
CA LYS A 193 10.83 9.11 25.50
C LYS A 193 9.49 8.45 25.12
N SER A 194 8.35 9.14 25.30
CA SER A 194 7.04 8.59 24.94
C SER A 194 6.89 8.41 23.43
N ARG A 195 7.43 9.33 22.64
CA ARG A 195 7.42 9.27 21.16
C ARG A 195 8.33 8.17 20.62
N ILE A 196 9.51 7.98 21.21
CA ILE A 196 10.37 6.82 20.88
C ILE A 196 9.64 5.51 21.22
N MET A 197 8.96 5.45 22.37
CA MET A 197 8.18 4.27 22.72
C MET A 197 7.03 4.01 21.73
N ALA A 198 6.36 5.05 21.24
CA ALA A 198 5.33 4.93 20.21
C ALA A 198 5.91 4.44 18.88
N LEU A 199 7.10 4.93 18.50
CA LEU A 199 7.81 4.44 17.31
C LEU A 199 8.19 2.97 17.44
N LEU A 200 8.73 2.56 18.60
CA LEU A 200 9.06 1.15 18.85
C LEU A 200 7.82 0.26 18.77
N LYS A 201 6.68 0.68 19.35
CA LYS A 201 5.40 -0.05 19.21
C LYS A 201 4.88 -0.14 17.78
N ALA A 202 5.27 0.78 16.92
CA ALA A 202 4.85 0.77 15.52
C ALA A 202 5.75 -0.13 14.64
N VAL A 203 6.96 -0.47 15.10
CA VAL A 203 7.95 -1.28 14.36
C VAL A 203 7.97 -2.72 14.86
N PHE A 204 7.70 -2.96 16.15
CA PHE A 204 7.68 -4.29 16.81
C PHE A 204 6.29 -4.67 17.29
#